data_050288405956da14b7b1098933fd3b06
#
_entry.id   050288405956da14b7b1098933fd3b06
#
_cell.length_a   1.000
_cell.length_b   1.000
_cell.length_c   1.000
_cell.angle_alpha   90.00
_cell.angle_beta   90.00
_cell.angle_gamma   90.00
#
_symmetry.space_group_name_H-M   'P 1'
#
loop_
_entity.id
_entity.type
_entity.pdbx_description
1 polymer ?
#
loop_
_entity_poly.entity_id
_entity_poly.type
_entity_poly.pdbx_seq_one_letter_code
_entity_poly.pdbx_strand_id
1 'polypeptide(L)'
;MSTSSNVERISGELEEWIGRSRDAAAEALSELISIPSVQANPVSVRPGENFPYGQAVQDAFAYMLSLGREAGFRTCDMDHRAGHIEFGEGEETVGVLAHLDVVPAGDGWQFDPFTAGISPEGMIRGRGAQDDKGPLMAVFFAMKGLKEIGFRPARKIRLILGLDEETSGDGLKYYLKRAGMPDLGFTPDSEFPVIHGEKGILEFSLAKKLRRSGRKGLDLRKLSGGDAVNVVPGSARALVNSPQPSRYDAVCEKARRFSEKSGFPLQTRRSGKSLEIRAEGLAAHGSVPEKGRNAISILLAFLGELSFVNEDVNEFIRFYNEYIGFSTDGSGLDCAFRDSRSGALTFNVGMLHYDREAVGVDCDIRYPVTCRGEQIYEAMMPVLDRFGMGLVKREEEPPLWFEPDDPLVESLMEIYREETGDREALPLVSGGGTYARDCPGTVAFGALFPGDEDRMHMRDEQITEERYLQLIRIYGKALIRLAGERQDPRDAQKARDVQNT
;
A
#
# COMPACT_ATOMS: atom_id res chain seq x y z
N MET A 1 36.74 15.03 -19.10
CA MET A 1 35.96 15.52 -17.94
C MET A 1 35.72 14.31 -17.05
N SER A 2 35.84 14.44 -15.73
CA SER A 2 35.55 13.31 -14.84
C SER A 2 34.06 12.99 -14.90
N THR A 3 33.65 11.75 -14.64
CA THR A 3 32.24 11.29 -14.59
C THR A 3 31.40 12.18 -13.66
N SER A 4 31.94 12.66 -12.55
CA SER A 4 31.30 13.59 -11.60
C SER A 4 30.95 14.93 -12.23
N SER A 5 31.86 15.56 -12.95
CA SER A 5 31.64 16.88 -13.61
C SER A 5 30.53 16.82 -14.69
N ASN A 6 30.33 15.66 -15.30
CA ASN A 6 29.31 15.51 -16.33
C ASN A 6 27.91 15.29 -15.71
N VAL A 7 27.82 14.53 -14.62
CA VAL A 7 26.56 14.35 -13.86
C VAL A 7 26.07 15.71 -13.31
N GLU A 8 26.97 16.52 -12.74
CA GLU A 8 26.64 17.86 -12.24
C GLU A 8 26.10 18.78 -13.35
N ARG A 9 26.71 18.76 -14.53
CA ARG A 9 26.25 19.55 -15.69
C ARG A 9 24.83 19.11 -16.12
N ILE A 10 24.61 17.80 -16.30
CA ILE A 10 23.29 17.26 -16.71
C ILE A 10 22.22 17.61 -15.66
N SER A 11 22.55 17.48 -14.37
CA SER A 11 21.64 17.85 -13.28
C SER A 11 21.28 19.33 -13.30
N GLY A 12 22.25 20.22 -13.60
CA GLY A 12 22.01 21.66 -13.74
C GLY A 12 21.12 22.00 -14.94
N GLU A 13 21.36 21.39 -16.10
CA GLU A 13 20.52 21.56 -17.30
C GLU A 13 19.09 21.04 -17.07
N LEU A 14 18.95 19.94 -16.33
CA LEU A 14 17.63 19.39 -15.95
C LEU A 14 16.88 20.35 -15.02
N GLU A 15 17.56 20.97 -14.05
CA GLU A 15 16.96 21.97 -13.14
C GLU A 15 16.39 23.17 -13.89
N GLU A 16 17.17 23.71 -14.85
CA GLU A 16 16.70 24.79 -15.71
C GLU A 16 15.49 24.36 -16.57
N TRP A 17 15.49 23.11 -17.04
CA TRP A 17 14.38 22.55 -17.81
C TRP A 17 13.13 22.42 -16.94
N ILE A 18 13.24 21.91 -15.70
CA ILE A 18 12.13 21.79 -14.75
C ILE A 18 11.49 23.15 -14.52
N GLY A 19 12.29 24.19 -14.27
CA GLY A 19 11.79 25.54 -14.07
C GLY A 19 10.96 26.06 -15.24
N ARG A 20 11.34 25.76 -16.48
CA ARG A 20 10.60 26.17 -17.71
C ARG A 20 9.36 25.31 -17.97
N SER A 21 9.33 24.07 -17.48
CA SER A 21 8.26 23.10 -17.73
C SER A 21 7.26 23.00 -16.58
N ARG A 22 7.40 23.84 -15.56
CA ARG A 22 6.61 23.83 -14.32
C ARG A 22 5.10 23.76 -14.59
N ASP A 23 4.57 24.72 -15.34
CA ASP A 23 3.14 24.83 -15.60
C ASP A 23 2.62 23.61 -16.39
N ALA A 24 3.37 23.18 -17.42
CA ALA A 24 3.01 22.02 -18.22
C ALA A 24 3.03 20.70 -17.41
N ALA A 25 3.96 20.60 -16.45
CA ALA A 25 4.04 19.43 -15.58
C ALA A 25 2.83 19.36 -14.62
N ALA A 26 2.48 20.49 -14.03
CA ALA A 26 1.35 20.58 -13.10
C ALA A 26 -0.01 20.40 -13.82
N GLU A 27 -0.15 20.93 -15.04
CA GLU A 27 -1.33 20.73 -15.89
C GLU A 27 -1.51 19.26 -16.27
N ALA A 28 -0.46 18.57 -16.74
CA ALA A 28 -0.52 17.16 -17.09
C ALA A 28 -0.87 16.26 -15.90
N LEU A 29 -0.34 16.57 -14.71
CA LEU A 29 -0.74 15.85 -13.50
C LEU A 29 -2.21 16.09 -13.15
N SER A 30 -2.67 17.33 -13.23
CA SER A 30 -4.07 17.68 -12.99
C SER A 30 -5.02 16.97 -13.95
N GLU A 31 -4.65 16.88 -15.23
CA GLU A 31 -5.41 16.12 -16.23
C GLU A 31 -5.46 14.63 -15.89
N LEU A 32 -4.35 14.02 -15.50
CA LEU A 32 -4.31 12.61 -15.10
C LEU A 32 -5.15 12.34 -13.85
N ILE A 33 -5.13 13.24 -12.86
CA ILE A 33 -5.96 13.15 -11.66
C ILE A 33 -7.45 13.22 -12.02
N SER A 34 -7.83 14.01 -13.03
CA SER A 34 -9.23 14.16 -13.44
C SER A 34 -9.85 12.89 -14.02
N ILE A 35 -9.05 11.90 -14.37
CA ILE A 35 -9.52 10.59 -14.82
C ILE A 35 -9.77 9.72 -13.58
N PRO A 36 -11.03 9.35 -13.23
CA PRO A 36 -11.36 8.62 -12.03
C PRO A 36 -11.03 7.13 -12.15
N SER A 37 -9.77 6.79 -12.23
CA SER A 37 -9.25 5.44 -12.49
C SER A 37 -9.40 4.48 -11.30
N VAL A 38 -10.57 4.51 -10.66
CA VAL A 38 -10.97 3.51 -9.67
C VAL A 38 -11.31 2.22 -10.41
N GLN A 39 -10.77 1.10 -9.95
CA GLN A 39 -11.08 -0.19 -10.55
C GLN A 39 -12.58 -0.48 -10.53
N ALA A 40 -13.09 -0.96 -11.66
CA ALA A 40 -14.45 -1.45 -11.72
C ALA A 40 -14.54 -2.78 -10.94
N ASN A 41 -15.60 -2.91 -10.13
CA ASN A 41 -15.91 -4.20 -9.51
C ASN A 41 -16.00 -5.27 -10.63
N PRO A 42 -15.31 -6.42 -10.51
CA PRO A 42 -15.33 -7.49 -11.53
C PRO A 42 -16.73 -7.93 -11.96
N VAL A 43 -17.74 -7.74 -11.11
CA VAL A 43 -19.15 -8.02 -11.41
C VAL A 43 -19.77 -6.99 -12.40
N SER A 44 -19.18 -5.81 -12.53
CA SER A 44 -19.67 -4.74 -13.42
C SER A 44 -19.02 -4.73 -14.81
N VAL A 45 -17.98 -5.52 -15.04
CA VAL A 45 -17.36 -5.69 -16.36
C VAL A 45 -18.30 -6.51 -17.24
N ARG A 46 -18.86 -5.90 -18.28
CA ARG A 46 -19.79 -6.59 -19.19
C ARG A 46 -19.03 -7.65 -20.00
N PRO A 47 -19.63 -8.84 -20.23
CA PRO A 47 -19.03 -9.83 -21.11
C PRO A 47 -18.74 -9.24 -22.49
N GLY A 48 -17.47 -9.22 -22.90
CA GLY A 48 -17.00 -8.66 -24.18
C GLY A 48 -16.32 -7.30 -24.08
N GLU A 49 -16.23 -6.67 -22.90
CA GLU A 49 -15.34 -5.53 -22.68
C GLU A 49 -13.89 -6.02 -22.53
N ASN A 50 -12.99 -5.42 -23.32
CA ASN A 50 -11.58 -5.84 -23.38
C ASN A 50 -10.70 -5.24 -22.26
N PHE A 51 -11.29 -4.48 -21.33
CA PHE A 51 -10.56 -3.75 -20.29
C PHE A 51 -10.72 -4.42 -18.91
N PRO A 52 -9.75 -5.23 -18.49
CA PRO A 52 -9.90 -6.08 -17.31
C PRO A 52 -10.11 -5.30 -16.00
N TYR A 53 -9.66 -4.06 -15.94
CA TYR A 53 -9.75 -3.21 -14.74
C TYR A 53 -10.79 -2.09 -14.85
N GLY A 54 -11.51 -2.02 -15.98
CA GLY A 54 -12.55 -1.04 -16.25
C GLY A 54 -12.09 0.11 -17.13
N GLN A 55 -13.09 0.83 -17.68
CA GLN A 55 -12.87 1.89 -18.68
C GLN A 55 -12.03 3.04 -18.11
N ALA A 56 -12.29 3.49 -16.90
CA ALA A 56 -11.58 4.65 -16.32
C ALA A 56 -10.07 4.39 -16.10
N VAL A 57 -9.72 3.16 -15.70
CA VAL A 57 -8.30 2.75 -15.61
C VAL A 57 -7.67 2.72 -16.99
N GLN A 58 -8.40 2.18 -17.99
CA GLN A 58 -7.94 2.18 -19.38
C GLN A 58 -7.77 3.58 -19.95
N ASP A 59 -8.63 4.54 -19.60
CA ASP A 59 -8.54 5.93 -20.05
C ASP A 59 -7.27 6.61 -19.48
N ALA A 60 -6.95 6.38 -18.20
CA ALA A 60 -5.69 6.86 -17.57
C ALA A 60 -4.46 6.23 -18.26
N PHE A 61 -4.51 4.95 -18.55
CA PHE A 61 -3.45 4.24 -19.26
C PHE A 61 -3.25 4.76 -20.68
N ALA A 62 -4.34 4.93 -21.44
CA ALA A 62 -4.31 5.49 -22.80
C ALA A 62 -3.75 6.92 -22.82
N TYR A 63 -4.11 7.75 -21.81
CA TYR A 63 -3.58 9.09 -21.63
C TYR A 63 -2.05 9.07 -21.47
N MET A 64 -1.52 8.26 -20.56
CA MET A 64 -0.09 8.15 -20.35
C MET A 64 0.67 7.63 -21.55
N LEU A 65 0.14 6.61 -22.26
CA LEU A 65 0.74 6.13 -23.51
C LEU A 65 0.72 7.19 -24.62
N SER A 66 -0.30 8.08 -24.65
CA SER A 66 -0.35 9.19 -25.60
C SER A 66 0.74 10.20 -25.31
N LEU A 67 0.86 10.65 -24.05
CA LEU A 67 1.94 11.54 -23.62
C LEU A 67 3.33 10.96 -23.95
N GLY A 68 3.50 9.64 -23.74
CA GLY A 68 4.75 8.94 -24.09
C GLY A 68 5.06 9.04 -25.59
N ARG A 69 4.08 8.80 -26.45
CA ARG A 69 4.25 8.92 -27.93
C ARG A 69 4.51 10.34 -28.37
N GLU A 70 3.80 11.32 -27.80
CA GLU A 70 3.97 12.74 -28.08
C GLU A 70 5.36 13.25 -27.69
N ALA A 71 5.88 12.78 -26.56
CA ALA A 71 7.27 13.02 -26.15
C ALA A 71 8.31 12.23 -26.98
N GLY A 72 7.86 11.40 -27.94
CA GLY A 72 8.71 10.61 -28.82
C GLY A 72 9.43 9.46 -28.12
N PHE A 73 8.82 8.87 -27.08
CA PHE A 73 9.23 7.63 -26.43
C PHE A 73 8.63 6.42 -27.13
N ARG A 74 9.23 5.25 -26.95
CA ARG A 74 8.59 3.98 -27.29
C ARG A 74 7.55 3.65 -26.22
N THR A 75 6.38 3.19 -26.63
CA THR A 75 5.31 2.78 -25.72
C THR A 75 4.86 1.37 -26.03
N CYS A 76 4.44 0.65 -25.01
CA CYS A 76 3.91 -0.69 -25.12
C CYS A 76 2.64 -0.82 -24.27
N ASP A 77 1.60 -1.37 -24.86
CA ASP A 77 0.41 -1.87 -24.19
C ASP A 77 0.49 -3.39 -24.18
N MET A 78 0.42 -4.00 -22.99
CA MET A 78 0.48 -5.45 -22.81
C MET A 78 -0.92 -5.97 -22.46
N ASP A 79 -1.74 -6.12 -23.50
CA ASP A 79 -3.10 -6.67 -23.39
C ASP A 79 -4.01 -5.92 -22.40
N HIS A 80 -3.85 -4.60 -22.29
CA HIS A 80 -4.60 -3.72 -21.36
C HIS A 80 -4.48 -4.11 -19.89
N ARG A 81 -3.42 -4.85 -19.52
CA ARG A 81 -3.15 -5.28 -18.13
C ARG A 81 -2.06 -4.47 -17.46
N ALA A 82 -1.08 -4.06 -18.21
CA ALA A 82 0.00 -3.15 -17.85
C ALA A 82 0.72 -2.70 -19.12
N GLY A 83 1.67 -1.79 -19.00
CA GLY A 83 2.45 -1.36 -20.16
C GLY A 83 3.69 -0.60 -19.76
N HIS A 84 4.32 0.08 -20.71
CA HIS A 84 5.46 0.93 -20.38
C HIS A 84 5.70 2.06 -21.37
N ILE A 85 6.43 3.07 -20.90
CA ILE A 85 7.05 4.13 -21.66
C ILE A 85 8.57 3.92 -21.57
N GLU A 86 9.27 3.83 -22.72
CA GLU A 86 10.68 3.44 -22.74
C GLU A 86 11.56 4.49 -23.42
N PHE A 87 12.69 4.81 -22.78
CA PHE A 87 13.71 5.78 -23.22
C PHE A 87 15.09 5.13 -23.29
N GLY A 88 15.78 5.30 -24.42
CA GLY A 88 17.13 4.76 -24.65
C GLY A 88 17.16 3.41 -25.37
N GLU A 89 18.37 2.89 -25.60
CA GLU A 89 18.62 1.69 -26.42
C GLU A 89 19.62 0.72 -25.77
N GLY A 90 19.87 0.83 -24.46
CA GLY A 90 20.77 -0.07 -23.73
C GLY A 90 20.23 -1.51 -23.69
N GLU A 91 21.12 -2.48 -23.48
CA GLU A 91 20.72 -3.87 -23.22
C GLU A 91 20.07 -4.00 -21.85
N GLU A 92 20.73 -3.46 -20.81
CA GLU A 92 20.20 -3.42 -19.45
C GLU A 92 19.08 -2.39 -19.33
N THR A 93 18.20 -2.62 -18.36
CA THR A 93 17.00 -1.80 -18.11
C THR A 93 16.97 -1.29 -16.68
N VAL A 94 16.85 0.02 -16.53
CA VAL A 94 16.40 0.64 -15.27
C VAL A 94 14.88 0.71 -15.30
N GLY A 95 14.22 0.02 -14.39
CA GLY A 95 12.77 0.04 -14.24
C GLY A 95 12.32 1.06 -13.19
N VAL A 96 11.28 1.81 -13.52
CA VAL A 96 10.49 2.52 -12.51
C VAL A 96 9.08 1.96 -12.58
N LEU A 97 8.63 1.39 -11.47
CA LEU A 97 7.36 0.70 -11.38
C LEU A 97 6.35 1.63 -10.69
N ALA A 98 5.28 1.97 -11.36
CA ALA A 98 4.28 2.92 -10.87
C ALA A 98 2.89 2.45 -11.32
N HIS A 99 1.82 2.96 -10.69
CA HIS A 99 0.47 2.53 -11.04
C HIS A 99 -0.48 3.70 -11.36
N LEU A 100 -1.56 3.38 -12.04
CA LEU A 100 -2.56 4.33 -12.52
C LEU A 100 -3.94 4.16 -11.89
N ASP A 101 -4.21 2.98 -11.36
CA ASP A 101 -5.42 2.75 -10.58
C ASP A 101 -5.33 3.47 -9.23
N VAL A 102 -6.48 3.78 -8.66
CA VAL A 102 -6.57 4.47 -7.38
C VAL A 102 -7.71 3.87 -6.55
N VAL A 103 -7.58 3.92 -5.21
CA VAL A 103 -8.66 3.52 -4.31
C VAL A 103 -9.89 4.43 -4.48
N PRO A 104 -11.11 3.94 -4.16
CA PRO A 104 -12.30 4.77 -4.15
C PRO A 104 -12.12 6.02 -3.30
N ALA A 105 -12.63 7.15 -3.79
CA ALA A 105 -12.50 8.43 -3.08
C ALA A 105 -13.15 8.42 -1.68
N GLY A 106 -14.26 7.69 -1.51
CA GLY A 106 -15.05 7.76 -0.28
C GLY A 106 -15.79 9.09 -0.12
N ASP A 107 -16.29 9.33 1.09
CA ASP A 107 -17.09 10.51 1.42
C ASP A 107 -16.29 11.58 2.19
N GLY A 108 -16.80 12.79 2.21
CA GLY A 108 -16.36 13.86 3.13
C GLY A 108 -15.21 14.72 2.62
N TRP A 109 -14.92 14.70 1.32
CA TRP A 109 -13.96 15.59 0.67
C TRP A 109 -14.41 17.05 0.73
N GLN A 110 -13.45 17.97 0.88
CA GLN A 110 -13.70 19.42 0.83
C GLN A 110 -13.73 19.96 -0.61
N PHE A 111 -13.25 19.18 -1.57
CA PHE A 111 -13.26 19.46 -3.01
C PHE A 111 -13.59 18.16 -3.77
N ASP A 112 -13.91 18.26 -5.06
CA ASP A 112 -14.13 17.08 -5.88
C ASP A 112 -12.79 16.30 -6.08
N PRO A 113 -12.73 15.03 -5.71
CA PRO A 113 -11.50 14.24 -5.78
C PRO A 113 -10.95 14.01 -7.19
N PHE A 114 -11.75 14.25 -8.22
CA PHE A 114 -11.39 14.06 -9.63
C PHE A 114 -11.54 15.33 -10.47
N THR A 115 -11.45 16.49 -9.85
CA THR A 115 -11.43 17.75 -10.58
C THR A 115 -9.99 18.23 -10.80
N ALA A 116 -9.62 18.37 -12.08
CA ALA A 116 -8.34 18.94 -12.45
C ALA A 116 -8.17 20.37 -11.92
N GLY A 117 -7.01 20.72 -11.41
CA GLY A 117 -6.67 22.08 -11.07
C GLY A 117 -5.64 22.24 -9.97
N ILE A 118 -5.01 23.43 -10.00
CA ILE A 118 -4.08 23.87 -8.97
C ILE A 118 -4.80 24.94 -8.16
N SER A 119 -4.77 24.82 -6.84
CA SER A 119 -5.36 25.83 -5.97
C SER A 119 -4.54 27.12 -5.98
N PRO A 120 -5.12 28.27 -5.58
CA PRO A 120 -4.38 29.53 -5.45
C PRO A 120 -3.15 29.43 -4.53
N GLU A 121 -3.15 28.49 -3.60
CA GLU A 121 -2.07 28.21 -2.65
C GLU A 121 -0.99 27.28 -3.24
N GLY A 122 -1.09 26.90 -4.52
CA GLY A 122 -0.15 26.00 -5.19
C GLY A 122 -0.31 24.53 -4.81
N MET A 123 -1.53 24.10 -4.48
CA MET A 123 -1.83 22.68 -4.20
C MET A 123 -2.41 22.01 -5.43
N ILE A 124 -1.83 20.91 -5.85
CA ILE A 124 -2.40 19.99 -6.85
C ILE A 124 -3.24 18.99 -6.06
N ARG A 125 -4.56 19.00 -6.30
CA ARG A 125 -5.55 18.32 -5.47
C ARG A 125 -6.21 17.19 -6.21
N GLY A 126 -6.44 16.09 -5.51
CA GLY A 126 -7.28 14.97 -5.96
C GLY A 126 -6.73 13.62 -5.60
N ARG A 127 -7.56 12.61 -5.77
CA ARG A 127 -7.21 11.20 -5.56
C ARG A 127 -6.11 10.78 -6.55
N GLY A 128 -5.00 10.24 -6.05
CA GLY A 128 -3.80 9.90 -6.82
C GLY A 128 -2.73 10.99 -6.82
N ALA A 129 -2.94 12.13 -6.14
CA ALA A 129 -1.93 13.18 -6.08
C ALA A 129 -0.64 12.74 -5.37
N GLN A 130 -0.76 11.86 -4.35
CA GLN A 130 0.37 11.25 -3.64
C GLN A 130 0.59 9.79 -4.04
N ASP A 131 -0.49 9.06 -4.37
CA ASP A 131 -0.50 7.64 -4.58
C ASP A 131 -1.34 7.27 -5.83
N ASP A 132 -0.74 6.95 -6.96
CA ASP A 132 0.68 7.08 -7.35
C ASP A 132 0.82 7.94 -8.62
N LYS A 133 -0.31 8.62 -9.08
CA LYS A 133 -0.33 9.44 -10.30
C LYS A 133 0.64 10.62 -10.25
N GLY A 134 0.79 11.25 -9.08
CA GLY A 134 1.74 12.34 -8.87
C GLY A 134 3.18 11.88 -9.07
N PRO A 135 3.67 10.90 -8.30
CA PRO A 135 5.00 10.32 -8.44
C PRO A 135 5.27 9.75 -9.84
N LEU A 136 4.31 9.02 -10.41
CA LEU A 136 4.37 8.49 -11.77
C LEU A 136 4.59 9.59 -12.80
N MET A 137 3.81 10.67 -12.73
CA MET A 137 3.93 11.81 -13.64
C MET A 137 5.24 12.56 -13.43
N ALA A 138 5.74 12.63 -12.19
CA ALA A 138 7.05 13.22 -11.89
C ALA A 138 8.19 12.42 -12.56
N VAL A 139 8.14 11.10 -12.55
CA VAL A 139 9.09 10.25 -13.28
C VAL A 139 8.98 10.47 -14.78
N PHE A 140 7.76 10.55 -15.32
CA PHE A 140 7.56 10.83 -16.75
C PHE A 140 8.17 12.17 -17.16
N PHE A 141 7.96 13.24 -16.38
CA PHE A 141 8.54 14.54 -16.67
C PHE A 141 10.06 14.55 -16.49
N ALA A 142 10.61 13.81 -15.53
CA ALA A 142 12.06 13.60 -15.42
C ALA A 142 12.63 12.95 -16.69
N MET A 143 12.00 11.88 -17.21
CA MET A 143 12.42 11.25 -18.46
C MET A 143 12.32 12.20 -19.64
N LYS A 144 11.22 12.99 -19.75
CA LYS A 144 11.02 13.98 -20.80
C LYS A 144 12.11 15.06 -20.77
N GLY A 145 12.39 15.60 -19.58
CA GLY A 145 13.46 16.58 -19.39
C GLY A 145 14.82 16.05 -19.81
N LEU A 146 15.18 14.87 -19.34
CA LEU A 146 16.42 14.22 -19.71
C LEU A 146 16.57 14.05 -21.22
N LYS A 147 15.50 13.63 -21.90
CA LYS A 147 15.51 13.50 -23.36
C LYS A 147 15.69 14.85 -24.06
N GLU A 148 14.98 15.90 -23.64
CA GLU A 148 15.01 17.23 -24.26
C GLU A 148 16.34 17.95 -24.07
N ILE A 149 17.04 17.73 -22.93
CA ILE A 149 18.40 18.24 -22.73
C ILE A 149 19.47 17.38 -23.44
N GLY A 150 19.08 16.31 -24.14
CA GLY A 150 19.98 15.49 -24.94
C GLY A 150 20.72 14.40 -24.17
N PHE A 151 20.26 14.04 -22.97
CA PHE A 151 20.79 12.90 -22.21
C PHE A 151 20.63 11.61 -23.02
N ARG A 152 21.65 10.78 -23.04
CA ARG A 152 21.66 9.47 -23.72
C ARG A 152 21.95 8.38 -22.71
N PRO A 153 20.92 7.69 -22.19
CA PRO A 153 21.13 6.67 -21.18
C PRO A 153 21.93 5.48 -21.75
N ALA A 154 22.87 4.97 -20.97
CA ALA A 154 23.61 3.73 -21.29
C ALA A 154 22.73 2.51 -21.08
N ARG A 155 21.97 2.48 -19.98
CA ARG A 155 20.86 1.54 -19.77
C ARG A 155 19.57 2.18 -20.24
N LYS A 156 18.69 1.44 -20.90
CA LYS A 156 17.35 1.98 -21.20
C LYS A 156 16.56 2.19 -19.91
N ILE A 157 15.75 3.23 -19.91
CA ILE A 157 14.86 3.58 -18.80
C ILE A 157 13.45 3.16 -19.20
N ARG A 158 12.75 2.46 -18.32
CA ARG A 158 11.40 1.98 -18.55
C ARG A 158 10.49 2.38 -17.40
N LEU A 159 9.58 3.32 -17.63
CA LEU A 159 8.48 3.61 -16.73
C LEU A 159 7.37 2.57 -17.00
N ILE A 160 7.22 1.65 -16.07
CA ILE A 160 6.24 0.57 -16.11
C ILE A 160 4.96 1.08 -15.46
N LEU A 161 3.85 0.92 -16.17
CA LEU A 161 2.52 1.40 -15.82
C LEU A 161 1.67 0.22 -15.38
N GLY A 162 1.51 0.03 -14.08
CA GLY A 162 0.57 -0.91 -13.46
C GLY A 162 -0.86 -0.36 -13.50
N LEU A 163 -1.84 -1.26 -13.47
CA LEU A 163 -3.25 -0.92 -13.60
C LEU A 163 -4.12 -1.54 -12.50
N ASP A 164 -3.53 -2.23 -11.54
CA ASP A 164 -4.23 -2.99 -10.51
C ASP A 164 -3.40 -3.19 -9.21
N GLU A 165 -2.57 -2.21 -8.88
CA GLU A 165 -1.74 -2.23 -7.66
C GLU A 165 -2.61 -2.28 -6.41
N GLU A 166 -3.60 -1.43 -6.33
CA GLU A 166 -4.53 -1.25 -5.22
C GLU A 166 -5.46 -2.47 -4.97
N THR A 167 -5.29 -3.52 -5.76
CA THR A 167 -6.16 -4.70 -5.69
C THR A 167 -5.41 -6.02 -5.77
N SER A 168 -4.99 -6.47 -6.97
CA SER A 168 -4.44 -7.82 -7.15
C SER A 168 -2.96 -7.86 -7.54
N GLY A 169 -2.43 -6.78 -8.15
CA GLY A 169 -1.08 -6.76 -8.70
C GLY A 169 -0.83 -7.76 -9.86
N ASP A 170 -1.87 -8.47 -10.31
CA ASP A 170 -1.73 -9.51 -11.33
C ASP A 170 -1.32 -8.97 -12.70
N GLY A 171 -1.67 -7.70 -12.98
CA GLY A 171 -1.30 -7.00 -14.20
C GLY A 171 0.21 -6.83 -14.32
N LEU A 172 0.87 -6.40 -13.25
CA LEU A 172 2.33 -6.28 -13.21
C LEU A 172 2.99 -7.66 -13.37
N LYS A 173 2.53 -8.69 -12.64
CA LYS A 173 3.04 -10.07 -12.76
C LYS A 173 2.89 -10.61 -14.20
N TYR A 174 1.75 -10.31 -14.83
CA TYR A 174 1.50 -10.65 -16.23
C TYR A 174 2.49 -9.95 -17.19
N TYR A 175 2.75 -8.66 -16.95
CA TYR A 175 3.68 -7.85 -17.73
C TYR A 175 5.11 -8.35 -17.58
N LEU A 176 5.62 -8.49 -16.35
CA LEU A 176 7.00 -8.90 -16.08
C LEU A 176 7.34 -10.26 -16.69
N LYS A 177 6.39 -11.18 -16.69
CA LYS A 177 6.57 -12.51 -17.32
C LYS A 177 6.77 -12.43 -18.84
N ARG A 178 6.30 -11.37 -19.51
CA ARG A 178 6.35 -11.21 -20.99
C ARG A 178 7.39 -10.22 -21.45
N ALA A 179 7.48 -9.09 -20.78
CA ALA A 179 8.42 -8.02 -21.11
C ALA A 179 9.82 -8.22 -20.54
N GLY A 180 9.98 -9.17 -19.61
CA GLY A 180 11.17 -9.35 -18.81
C GLY A 180 11.23 -8.37 -17.62
N MET A 181 11.97 -8.77 -16.59
CA MET A 181 12.22 -7.93 -15.42
C MET A 181 13.29 -6.89 -15.74
N PRO A 182 13.19 -5.66 -15.19
CA PRO A 182 14.32 -4.73 -15.15
C PRO A 182 15.51 -5.33 -14.42
N ASP A 183 16.72 -4.89 -14.77
CA ASP A 183 17.96 -5.31 -14.11
C ASP A 183 18.12 -4.66 -12.74
N LEU A 184 17.66 -3.42 -12.60
CA LEU A 184 17.58 -2.66 -11.34
C LEU A 184 16.53 -1.56 -11.48
N GLY A 185 16.10 -1.00 -10.35
CA GLY A 185 15.15 0.10 -10.40
C GLY A 185 14.53 0.48 -9.06
N PHE A 186 13.43 1.19 -9.12
CA PHE A 186 12.67 1.58 -7.93
C PHE A 186 11.18 1.73 -8.23
N THR A 187 10.37 1.74 -7.18
CA THR A 187 8.99 2.22 -7.23
C THR A 187 8.88 3.53 -6.45
N PRO A 188 8.19 4.56 -6.98
CA PRO A 188 8.00 5.84 -6.30
C PRO A 188 6.78 5.84 -5.37
N ASP A 189 6.26 4.68 -5.03
CA ASP A 189 5.01 4.45 -4.34
C ASP A 189 5.24 4.09 -2.86
N SER A 190 5.80 5.01 -2.08
CA SER A 190 6.07 4.85 -0.65
C SER A 190 6.54 6.18 -0.03
N GLU A 191 7.46 6.09 0.93
CA GLU A 191 8.09 7.22 1.60
C GLU A 191 9.60 7.30 1.34
N PHE A 192 10.16 8.50 1.46
CA PHE A 192 11.60 8.70 1.50
C PHE A 192 12.18 8.43 2.91
N PRO A 193 13.50 8.07 3.02
CA PRO A 193 14.50 8.06 1.92
C PRO A 193 14.42 6.84 0.99
N VAL A 194 14.84 5.70 1.39
CA VAL A 194 14.77 4.43 0.63
C VAL A 194 14.18 3.37 1.52
N ILE A 195 13.16 2.68 1.05
CA ILE A 195 12.67 1.47 1.70
C ILE A 195 13.46 0.29 1.12
N HIS A 196 14.48 -0.14 1.87
CA HIS A 196 15.37 -1.24 1.45
C HIS A 196 14.89 -2.61 1.94
N GLY A 197 13.84 -2.63 2.75
CA GLY A 197 13.23 -3.85 3.25
C GLY A 197 11.72 -3.67 3.45
N GLU A 198 10.96 -4.68 3.07
CA GLU A 198 9.52 -4.76 3.33
C GLU A 198 9.23 -6.05 4.07
N LYS A 199 8.45 -5.96 5.15
CA LYS A 199 8.04 -7.15 5.92
C LYS A 199 7.17 -8.05 5.05
N GLY A 200 7.26 -9.35 5.24
CA GLY A 200 6.33 -10.28 4.62
C GLY A 200 4.89 -10.06 5.09
N ILE A 201 3.94 -10.38 4.24
CA ILE A 201 2.50 -10.23 4.51
C ILE A 201 1.83 -11.59 4.52
N LEU A 202 0.98 -11.83 5.52
CA LEU A 202 0.08 -12.97 5.56
C LEU A 202 -1.33 -12.50 5.83
N GLU A 203 -2.22 -12.80 4.92
CA GLU A 203 -3.66 -12.68 5.14
C GLU A 203 -4.31 -14.06 5.28
N PHE A 204 -5.10 -14.24 6.31
CA PHE A 204 -5.76 -15.51 6.58
C PHE A 204 -7.03 -15.32 7.41
N SER A 205 -7.89 -16.33 7.37
CA SER A 205 -9.09 -16.39 8.22
C SER A 205 -8.91 -17.43 9.32
N LEU A 206 -9.33 -17.08 10.52
CA LEU A 206 -9.54 -18.02 11.63
C LEU A 206 -11.03 -18.17 11.86
N ALA A 207 -11.55 -19.40 11.81
CA ALA A 207 -12.98 -19.65 11.94
C ALA A 207 -13.29 -20.89 12.77
N LYS A 208 -14.37 -20.79 13.55
CA LYS A 208 -14.96 -21.91 14.29
C LYS A 208 -16.29 -22.30 13.69
N LYS A 209 -16.45 -23.58 13.35
CA LYS A 209 -17.74 -24.14 12.91
C LYS A 209 -18.73 -24.19 14.07
N LEU A 210 -19.96 -23.83 13.79
CA LEU A 210 -21.03 -23.75 14.78
C LEU A 210 -21.95 -24.96 14.67
N ARG A 211 -22.17 -25.63 15.80
CA ARG A 211 -23.20 -26.65 15.94
C ARG A 211 -24.52 -26.02 16.35
N ARG A 212 -25.64 -26.51 15.86
CA ARG A 212 -26.96 -26.02 16.24
C ARG A 212 -27.23 -26.23 17.74
N SER A 213 -27.62 -25.15 18.43
CA SER A 213 -28.07 -25.21 19.82
C SER A 213 -29.58 -25.17 19.90
N GLY A 214 -30.18 -26.13 20.62
CA GLY A 214 -31.61 -26.16 20.94
C GLY A 214 -31.97 -25.47 22.26
N ARG A 215 -30.99 -24.84 22.95
CA ARG A 215 -31.18 -24.20 24.25
C ARG A 215 -31.92 -22.86 24.13
N LYS A 216 -32.66 -22.48 25.18
CA LYS A 216 -33.33 -21.14 25.27
C LYS A 216 -32.48 -20.23 26.14
N GLY A 217 -32.18 -19.03 25.63
CA GLY A 217 -31.40 -18.03 26.36
C GLY A 217 -31.01 -16.85 25.50
N LEU A 218 -29.87 -16.24 25.80
CA LEU A 218 -29.28 -15.19 24.97
C LEU A 218 -28.64 -15.82 23.74
N ASP A 219 -29.06 -15.38 22.57
CA ASP A 219 -28.64 -15.94 21.29
C ASP A 219 -28.04 -14.85 20.40
N LEU A 220 -26.87 -15.10 19.82
CA LEU A 220 -26.21 -14.21 18.89
C LEU A 220 -26.88 -14.35 17.52
N ARG A 221 -27.29 -13.22 16.91
CA ARG A 221 -27.97 -13.18 15.60
C ARG A 221 -27.12 -12.62 14.51
N LYS A 222 -26.30 -11.63 14.86
CA LYS A 222 -25.34 -11.00 13.95
C LYS A 222 -24.11 -10.58 14.74
N LEU A 223 -22.97 -10.70 14.11
CA LEU A 223 -21.71 -10.21 14.60
C LEU A 223 -20.91 -9.72 13.39
N SER A 224 -20.43 -8.52 13.41
CA SER A 224 -19.65 -7.95 12.31
C SER A 224 -18.79 -6.79 12.81
N GLY A 225 -17.68 -6.57 12.16
CA GLY A 225 -16.78 -5.44 12.40
C GLY A 225 -15.70 -5.40 11.32
N GLY A 226 -15.24 -4.19 11.02
CA GLY A 226 -14.24 -3.93 10.00
C GLY A 226 -14.75 -4.03 8.56
N ASP A 227 -14.05 -3.35 7.65
CA ASP A 227 -14.38 -3.26 6.23
C ASP A 227 -13.23 -3.77 5.35
N ALA A 228 -12.01 -3.83 5.89
CA ALA A 228 -10.83 -4.35 5.21
C ALA A 228 -9.90 -5.10 6.19
N VAL A 229 -9.19 -6.13 5.69
CA VAL A 229 -8.33 -6.99 6.53
C VAL A 229 -7.10 -6.25 7.04
N ASN A 230 -6.55 -5.35 6.23
CA ASN A 230 -5.35 -4.54 6.50
C ASN A 230 -5.64 -3.22 7.24
N VAL A 231 -6.83 -3.09 7.84
CA VAL A 231 -7.23 -1.91 8.62
C VAL A 231 -7.64 -2.32 10.03
N VAL A 232 -7.19 -1.60 11.05
CA VAL A 232 -7.70 -1.72 12.42
C VAL A 232 -9.15 -1.23 12.46
N PRO A 233 -10.13 -2.06 12.85
CA PRO A 233 -11.53 -1.68 12.79
C PRO A 233 -11.91 -0.54 13.72
N GLY A 234 -12.47 0.54 13.16
CA GLY A 234 -13.03 1.66 13.91
C GLY A 234 -14.40 1.38 14.50
N SER A 235 -15.12 0.36 14.03
CA SER A 235 -16.45 -0.01 14.55
C SER A 235 -16.69 -1.51 14.50
N ALA A 236 -17.45 -2.03 15.48
CA ALA A 236 -17.95 -3.40 15.48
C ALA A 236 -19.32 -3.48 16.14
N ARG A 237 -20.15 -4.44 15.72
CA ARG A 237 -21.51 -4.59 16.23
C ARG A 237 -21.95 -6.05 16.42
N ALA A 238 -22.75 -6.27 17.46
CA ALA A 238 -23.46 -7.53 17.70
C ALA A 238 -24.96 -7.30 17.79
N LEU A 239 -25.75 -8.22 17.29
CA LEU A 239 -27.20 -8.26 17.47
C LEU A 239 -27.55 -9.51 18.26
N VAL A 240 -28.14 -9.33 19.44
CA VAL A 240 -28.47 -10.44 20.33
C VAL A 240 -29.98 -10.54 20.55
N ASN A 241 -30.48 -11.76 20.66
CA ASN A 241 -31.87 -12.07 20.95
C ASN A 241 -32.04 -12.81 22.27
N SER A 242 -33.16 -12.56 22.94
CA SER A 242 -33.57 -13.35 24.10
C SER A 242 -35.09 -13.57 24.08
N PRO A 243 -35.59 -14.75 24.46
CA PRO A 243 -37.02 -14.96 24.67
C PRO A 243 -37.58 -14.20 25.87
N GLN A 244 -36.69 -13.68 26.73
CA GLN A 244 -37.04 -12.87 27.92
C GLN A 244 -36.51 -11.45 27.74
N PRO A 245 -37.39 -10.44 27.45
CA PRO A 245 -36.97 -9.05 27.22
C PRO A 245 -36.25 -8.41 28.41
N SER A 246 -36.55 -8.81 29.65
CA SER A 246 -35.91 -8.33 30.88
C SER A 246 -34.38 -8.64 30.91
N ARG A 247 -33.91 -9.63 30.18
CA ARG A 247 -32.47 -9.91 30.03
C ARG A 247 -31.72 -8.79 29.32
N TYR A 248 -32.37 -8.01 28.47
CA TYR A 248 -31.72 -6.91 27.79
C TYR A 248 -31.33 -5.76 28.74
N ASP A 249 -32.13 -5.53 29.79
CA ASP A 249 -31.79 -4.50 30.78
C ASP A 249 -30.52 -4.89 31.56
N ALA A 250 -30.38 -6.19 31.87
CA ALA A 250 -29.14 -6.71 32.48
C ALA A 250 -27.95 -6.62 31.53
N VAL A 251 -28.13 -6.83 30.22
CA VAL A 251 -27.04 -6.68 29.23
C VAL A 251 -26.65 -5.20 29.10
N CYS A 252 -27.62 -4.27 29.04
CA CYS A 252 -27.38 -2.84 28.99
C CYS A 252 -26.60 -2.34 30.23
N GLU A 253 -27.00 -2.81 31.41
CA GLU A 253 -26.32 -2.43 32.66
C GLU A 253 -24.87 -2.97 32.68
N LYS A 254 -24.65 -4.22 32.23
CA LYS A 254 -23.29 -4.76 32.08
C LYS A 254 -22.47 -3.94 31.08
N ALA A 255 -23.02 -3.55 29.94
CA ALA A 255 -22.34 -2.75 28.93
C ALA A 255 -21.93 -1.37 29.49
N ARG A 256 -22.84 -0.72 30.26
CA ARG A 256 -22.52 0.53 30.94
C ARG A 256 -21.35 0.38 31.90
N ARG A 257 -21.40 -0.63 32.77
CA ARG A 257 -20.32 -0.92 33.74
C ARG A 257 -19.00 -1.28 33.05
N PHE A 258 -19.06 -2.04 31.99
CA PHE A 258 -17.87 -2.36 31.17
C PHE A 258 -17.24 -1.08 30.62
N SER A 259 -18.04 -0.18 30.01
CA SER A 259 -17.55 1.10 29.49
C SER A 259 -16.94 1.97 30.59
N GLU A 260 -17.59 2.07 31.77
CA GLU A 260 -17.09 2.84 32.90
C GLU A 260 -15.76 2.28 33.44
N LYS A 261 -15.63 0.96 33.50
CA LYS A 261 -14.44 0.28 34.02
C LYS A 261 -13.26 0.30 33.05
N SER A 262 -13.53 0.06 31.77
CA SER A 262 -12.50 -0.09 30.74
C SER A 262 -12.12 1.22 30.05
N GLY A 263 -13.03 2.22 30.07
CA GLY A 263 -12.90 3.43 29.29
C GLY A 263 -13.24 3.23 27.79
N PHE A 264 -13.65 2.03 27.37
CA PHE A 264 -14.00 1.76 25.99
C PHE A 264 -15.46 2.11 25.69
N PRO A 265 -15.75 2.86 24.59
CA PRO A 265 -17.10 3.25 24.24
C PRO A 265 -17.93 2.03 23.78
N LEU A 266 -19.02 1.77 24.48
CA LEU A 266 -20.06 0.82 24.07
C LEU A 266 -21.41 1.50 24.05
N GLN A 267 -22.18 1.25 23.00
CA GLN A 267 -23.55 1.72 22.86
C GLN A 267 -24.50 0.51 22.78
N THR A 268 -25.65 0.62 23.41
CA THR A 268 -26.71 -0.39 23.34
C THR A 268 -28.00 0.23 22.86
N ARG A 269 -28.69 -0.41 21.92
CA ARG A 269 -29.96 0.07 21.36
C ARG A 269 -30.92 -1.07 21.12
N ARG A 270 -32.18 -0.91 21.56
CA ARG A 270 -33.24 -1.84 21.19
C ARG A 270 -33.52 -1.73 19.69
N SER A 271 -33.54 -2.86 19.00
CA SER A 271 -33.83 -2.98 17.58
C SER A 271 -34.87 -4.08 17.34
N GLY A 272 -36.12 -3.70 17.34
CA GLY A 272 -37.27 -4.61 17.27
C GLY A 272 -37.25 -5.63 18.42
N LYS A 273 -37.13 -6.93 18.10
CA LYS A 273 -37.05 -8.01 19.10
C LYS A 273 -35.62 -8.31 19.55
N SER A 274 -34.64 -7.52 19.13
CA SER A 274 -33.22 -7.71 19.41
C SER A 274 -32.63 -6.54 20.19
N LEU A 275 -31.46 -6.75 20.80
CA LEU A 275 -30.61 -5.70 21.33
C LEU A 275 -29.35 -5.62 20.45
N GLU A 276 -29.08 -4.44 19.93
CA GLU A 276 -27.85 -4.10 19.26
C GLU A 276 -26.83 -3.61 20.27
N ILE A 277 -25.60 -4.07 20.14
CA ILE A 277 -24.42 -3.65 20.92
C ILE A 277 -23.39 -3.21 19.91
N ARG A 278 -22.91 -1.97 20.04
CA ARG A 278 -21.92 -1.37 19.17
C ARG A 278 -20.70 -0.93 19.97
N ALA A 279 -19.51 -1.30 19.49
CA ALA A 279 -18.24 -0.82 19.97
C ALA A 279 -17.63 0.18 18.98
N GLU A 280 -16.98 1.21 19.53
CA GLU A 280 -16.24 2.21 18.75
C GLU A 280 -14.75 2.14 19.13
N GLY A 281 -13.90 2.08 18.12
CA GLY A 281 -12.47 2.03 18.21
C GLY A 281 -11.81 3.26 17.60
N LEU A 282 -10.57 3.08 17.15
CA LEU A 282 -9.80 4.05 16.38
C LEU A 282 -9.14 3.31 15.22
N ALA A 283 -9.45 3.70 14.00
CA ALA A 283 -8.86 3.09 12.82
C ALA A 283 -7.37 3.46 12.70
N ALA A 284 -6.59 2.52 12.16
CA ALA A 284 -5.19 2.70 11.78
C ALA A 284 -4.86 1.68 10.70
N HIS A 285 -3.74 1.84 10.00
CA HIS A 285 -3.26 0.84 9.04
C HIS A 285 -2.85 -0.45 9.77
N GLY A 286 -3.10 -1.64 9.17
CA GLY A 286 -2.83 -2.95 9.77
C GLY A 286 -1.36 -3.23 10.04
N SER A 287 -0.43 -2.55 9.35
CA SER A 287 1.01 -2.66 9.59
C SER A 287 1.49 -1.97 10.88
N VAL A 288 0.69 -1.05 11.45
CA VAL A 288 0.98 -0.30 12.69
C VAL A 288 -0.23 -0.35 13.63
N PRO A 289 -0.73 -1.56 13.98
CA PRO A 289 -1.99 -1.72 14.70
C PRO A 289 -2.00 -1.10 16.09
N GLU A 290 -0.83 -0.86 16.68
CA GLU A 290 -0.66 -0.20 17.98
C GLU A 290 -1.05 1.30 17.94
N LYS A 291 -1.09 1.92 16.78
CA LYS A 291 -1.60 3.30 16.60
C LYS A 291 -3.13 3.36 16.61
N GLY A 292 -3.79 2.23 16.43
CA GLY A 292 -5.24 2.11 16.44
C GLY A 292 -5.80 1.60 17.76
N ARG A 293 -7.14 1.39 17.76
CA ARG A 293 -7.85 0.71 18.84
C ARG A 293 -8.94 -0.16 18.23
N ASN A 294 -8.71 -1.45 18.24
CA ASN A 294 -9.55 -2.41 17.53
C ASN A 294 -10.95 -2.54 18.17
N ALA A 295 -11.98 -2.12 17.44
CA ALA A 295 -13.37 -2.20 17.90
C ALA A 295 -13.89 -3.64 18.04
N ILE A 296 -13.33 -4.59 17.26
CA ILE A 296 -13.65 -6.03 17.38
C ILE A 296 -13.20 -6.55 18.74
N SER A 297 -11.97 -6.20 19.15
CA SER A 297 -11.43 -6.59 20.47
C SER A 297 -12.25 -6.01 21.61
N ILE A 298 -12.68 -4.74 21.51
CA ILE A 298 -13.58 -4.11 22.50
C ILE A 298 -14.89 -4.86 22.58
N LEU A 299 -15.51 -5.15 21.44
CA LEU A 299 -16.80 -5.84 21.39
C LEU A 299 -16.70 -7.26 21.98
N LEU A 300 -15.70 -8.05 21.55
CA LEU A 300 -15.52 -9.43 22.01
C LEU A 300 -15.11 -9.50 23.49
N ALA A 301 -14.34 -8.55 24.01
CA ALA A 301 -14.07 -8.43 25.44
C ALA A 301 -15.36 -8.29 26.25
N PHE A 302 -16.26 -7.40 25.81
CA PHE A 302 -17.58 -7.26 26.47
C PHE A 302 -18.45 -8.51 26.30
N LEU A 303 -18.52 -9.09 25.08
CA LEU A 303 -19.32 -10.31 24.85
C LEU A 303 -18.85 -11.49 25.71
N GLY A 304 -17.58 -11.52 26.11
CA GLY A 304 -17.02 -12.49 27.05
C GLY A 304 -17.62 -12.42 28.46
N GLU A 305 -18.24 -11.29 28.85
CA GLU A 305 -19.00 -11.16 30.11
C GLU A 305 -20.43 -11.75 30.02
N LEU A 306 -20.83 -12.16 28.82
CA LEU A 306 -22.15 -12.73 28.54
C LEU A 306 -22.06 -14.26 28.36
N SER A 307 -23.20 -14.95 28.48
CA SER A 307 -23.30 -16.39 28.19
C SER A 307 -24.34 -16.61 27.10
N PHE A 308 -23.89 -17.12 25.97
CA PHE A 308 -24.73 -17.42 24.83
C PHE A 308 -25.23 -18.88 24.89
N VAL A 309 -26.34 -19.15 24.23
CA VAL A 309 -26.92 -20.50 24.15
C VAL A 309 -26.11 -21.45 23.29
N ASN A 310 -25.31 -20.91 22.36
CA ASN A 310 -24.40 -21.69 21.52
C ASN A 310 -23.00 -21.69 22.17
N GLU A 311 -22.56 -22.92 22.56
CA GLU A 311 -21.27 -23.08 23.25
C GLU A 311 -20.10 -22.84 22.34
N ASP A 312 -20.19 -23.12 21.03
CA ASP A 312 -19.13 -22.86 20.08
C ASP A 312 -18.87 -21.34 19.94
N VAL A 313 -19.93 -20.51 20.10
CA VAL A 313 -19.80 -19.03 20.16
C VAL A 313 -19.06 -18.62 21.44
N ASN A 314 -19.41 -19.19 22.59
CA ASN A 314 -18.71 -18.90 23.86
C ASN A 314 -17.23 -19.31 23.78
N GLU A 315 -16.93 -20.46 23.17
CA GLU A 315 -15.56 -20.93 22.97
C GLU A 315 -14.76 -20.04 22.03
N PHE A 316 -15.36 -19.57 20.94
CA PHE A 316 -14.72 -18.60 20.03
C PHE A 316 -14.39 -17.28 20.74
N ILE A 317 -15.36 -16.71 21.49
CA ILE A 317 -15.15 -15.47 22.24
C ILE A 317 -14.05 -15.64 23.30
N ARG A 318 -14.04 -16.79 23.99
CA ARG A 318 -12.99 -17.10 24.97
C ARG A 318 -11.63 -17.25 24.30
N PHE A 319 -11.52 -18.01 23.20
CA PHE A 319 -10.31 -18.13 22.40
C PHE A 319 -9.78 -16.76 21.99
N TYR A 320 -10.65 -15.90 21.39
CA TYR A 320 -10.25 -14.58 20.96
C TYR A 320 -9.70 -13.74 22.12
N ASN A 321 -10.44 -13.66 23.21
CA ASN A 321 -10.05 -12.84 24.37
C ASN A 321 -8.80 -13.32 25.08
N GLU A 322 -8.54 -14.62 25.10
CA GLU A 322 -7.40 -15.24 25.77
C GLU A 322 -6.12 -15.20 24.91
N TYR A 323 -6.25 -15.41 23.60
CA TYR A 323 -5.10 -15.61 22.71
C TYR A 323 -4.85 -14.47 21.72
N ILE A 324 -5.83 -13.61 21.45
CA ILE A 324 -5.68 -12.44 20.61
C ILE A 324 -5.91 -11.16 21.43
N GLY A 325 -7.15 -10.95 21.86
CA GLY A 325 -7.53 -9.82 22.72
C GLY A 325 -7.14 -8.47 22.12
N PHE A 326 -6.28 -7.74 22.83
CA PHE A 326 -5.72 -6.45 22.41
C PHE A 326 -4.23 -6.54 22.00
N SER A 327 -3.66 -7.74 21.98
CA SER A 327 -2.27 -7.90 21.53
C SER A 327 -2.16 -7.63 20.03
N THR A 328 -1.10 -6.95 19.64
CA THR A 328 -0.78 -6.58 18.27
C THR A 328 0.52 -7.20 17.76
N ASP A 329 1.06 -8.20 18.49
CA ASP A 329 2.33 -8.84 18.21
C ASP A 329 2.26 -10.36 18.02
N GLY A 330 1.05 -10.96 18.11
CA GLY A 330 0.83 -12.40 17.98
C GLY A 330 1.34 -13.25 19.15
N SER A 331 1.73 -12.64 20.28
CA SER A 331 2.31 -13.35 21.43
C SER A 331 1.39 -14.43 22.00
N GLY A 332 0.09 -14.19 22.06
CA GLY A 332 -0.88 -15.18 22.55
C GLY A 332 -1.04 -16.39 21.64
N LEU A 333 -0.69 -16.28 20.36
CA LEU A 333 -0.72 -17.38 19.37
C LEU A 333 0.68 -17.98 19.13
N ASP A 334 1.64 -17.73 20.01
CA ASP A 334 3.02 -18.22 19.92
C ASP A 334 3.77 -17.79 18.64
N CYS A 335 3.30 -16.71 17.95
CA CYS A 335 3.88 -16.23 16.71
C CYS A 335 4.52 -14.83 16.79
N ALA A 336 4.94 -14.39 17.98
CA ALA A 336 5.61 -13.11 18.22
C ALA A 336 7.08 -13.11 17.72
N PHE A 337 7.27 -13.31 16.44
CA PHE A 337 8.60 -13.30 15.81
C PHE A 337 9.20 -11.90 15.77
N ARG A 338 10.52 -11.85 15.89
CA ARG A 338 11.28 -10.59 15.84
C ARG A 338 12.67 -10.83 15.27
N ASP A 339 13.19 -9.87 14.52
CA ASP A 339 14.58 -9.82 14.12
C ASP A 339 15.23 -8.45 14.38
N SER A 340 16.55 -8.36 14.16
CA SER A 340 17.30 -7.10 14.31
C SER A 340 17.25 -6.22 13.07
N ARG A 341 16.77 -6.75 11.92
CA ARG A 341 16.73 -6.08 10.64
C ARG A 341 15.44 -5.29 10.45
N SER A 342 14.30 -5.93 10.72
CA SER A 342 12.96 -5.39 10.46
C SER A 342 12.07 -5.28 11.71
N GLY A 343 12.58 -5.67 12.89
CA GLY A 343 11.87 -5.53 14.16
C GLY A 343 10.87 -6.66 14.43
N ALA A 344 9.76 -6.33 15.11
CA ALA A 344 8.76 -7.29 15.54
C ALA A 344 7.68 -7.55 14.48
N LEU A 345 7.10 -8.75 14.51
CA LEU A 345 5.85 -9.04 13.82
C LEU A 345 4.73 -8.13 14.33
N THR A 346 3.83 -7.71 13.43
CA THR A 346 2.56 -7.07 13.79
C THR A 346 1.38 -7.97 13.42
N PHE A 347 0.35 -7.97 14.27
CA PHE A 347 -0.85 -8.79 14.13
C PHE A 347 -2.08 -7.91 14.20
N ASN A 348 -2.84 -7.82 13.12
CA ASN A 348 -4.11 -7.11 13.05
C ASN A 348 -5.26 -8.09 12.83
N VAL A 349 -6.38 -7.87 13.51
CA VAL A 349 -7.68 -8.46 13.19
C VAL A 349 -8.49 -7.41 12.47
N GLY A 350 -8.61 -7.52 11.15
CA GLY A 350 -9.27 -6.50 10.34
C GLY A 350 -10.76 -6.70 10.19
N MET A 351 -11.25 -7.94 10.14
CA MET A 351 -12.67 -8.22 9.92
C MET A 351 -13.23 -9.28 10.86
N LEU A 352 -14.51 -9.19 11.15
CA LEU A 352 -15.25 -10.13 12.01
C LEU A 352 -16.51 -10.60 11.30
N HIS A 353 -16.67 -11.91 11.20
CA HIS A 353 -17.75 -12.56 10.47
C HIS A 353 -18.55 -13.52 11.37
N TYR A 354 -19.84 -13.57 11.11
CA TYR A 354 -20.75 -14.52 11.78
C TYR A 354 -21.91 -14.89 10.85
N ASP A 355 -22.12 -16.14 10.69
CA ASP A 355 -23.32 -16.70 10.11
C ASP A 355 -23.86 -17.86 10.96
N ARG A 356 -24.76 -18.69 10.42
CA ARG A 356 -25.34 -19.82 11.18
C ARG A 356 -24.43 -21.06 11.20
N GLU A 357 -23.38 -21.07 10.42
CA GLU A 357 -22.47 -22.20 10.21
C GLU A 357 -21.10 -21.97 10.83
N ALA A 358 -20.67 -20.68 10.91
CA ALA A 358 -19.36 -20.32 11.42
C ALA A 358 -19.34 -18.94 12.10
N VAL A 359 -18.35 -18.75 12.97
CA VAL A 359 -17.89 -17.47 13.48
C VAL A 359 -16.39 -17.38 13.27
N GLY A 360 -15.90 -16.23 12.81
CA GLY A 360 -14.48 -16.09 12.51
C GLY A 360 -14.02 -14.66 12.32
N VAL A 361 -12.72 -14.52 12.17
CA VAL A 361 -12.03 -13.26 11.92
C VAL A 361 -11.08 -13.41 10.74
N ASP A 362 -10.86 -12.31 10.03
CA ASP A 362 -9.79 -12.18 9.04
C ASP A 362 -8.66 -11.35 9.64
N CYS A 363 -7.45 -11.85 9.46
CA CYS A 363 -6.23 -11.35 10.08
C CYS A 363 -5.22 -10.95 9.01
N ASP A 364 -4.48 -9.87 9.29
CA ASP A 364 -3.31 -9.39 8.55
C ASP A 364 -2.10 -9.43 9.50
N ILE A 365 -1.06 -10.13 9.08
CA ILE A 365 0.24 -10.17 9.77
C ILE A 365 1.31 -9.54 8.88
N ARG A 366 2.16 -8.70 9.49
CA ARG A 366 3.41 -8.24 8.89
C ARG A 366 4.57 -8.89 9.64
N TYR A 367 5.32 -9.76 8.97
CA TYR A 367 6.33 -10.57 9.63
C TYR A 367 7.76 -10.19 9.24
N PRO A 368 8.75 -10.45 10.14
CA PRO A 368 10.14 -10.04 9.93
C PRO A 368 10.77 -10.63 8.69
N VAL A 369 11.68 -9.87 8.05
CA VAL A 369 12.33 -10.24 6.78
C VAL A 369 13.19 -11.50 6.84
N THR A 370 13.58 -11.95 8.03
CA THR A 370 14.32 -13.20 8.21
C THR A 370 13.43 -14.42 8.45
N CYS A 371 12.10 -14.22 8.52
CA CYS A 371 11.13 -15.29 8.75
C CYS A 371 10.50 -15.77 7.44
N ARG A 372 9.82 -16.91 7.49
CA ARG A 372 8.98 -17.45 6.42
C ARG A 372 7.55 -17.60 6.92
N GLY A 373 6.57 -17.40 6.07
CA GLY A 373 5.16 -17.48 6.42
C GLY A 373 4.76 -18.83 7.04
N GLU A 374 5.32 -19.94 6.53
CA GLU A 374 5.10 -21.27 7.11
C GLU A 374 5.42 -21.35 8.60
N GLN A 375 6.52 -20.73 9.05
CA GLN A 375 6.91 -20.74 10.46
C GLN A 375 5.88 -20.06 11.36
N ILE A 376 5.24 -19.02 10.83
CA ILE A 376 4.17 -18.29 11.54
C ILE A 376 2.94 -19.20 11.69
N TYR A 377 2.53 -19.84 10.59
CA TYR A 377 1.40 -20.77 10.63
C TYR A 377 1.65 -21.97 11.55
N GLU A 378 2.84 -22.59 11.46
CA GLU A 378 3.23 -23.72 12.31
C GLU A 378 3.20 -23.36 13.81
N ALA A 379 3.65 -22.16 14.17
CA ALA A 379 3.63 -21.67 15.55
C ALA A 379 2.21 -21.52 16.11
N MET A 380 1.26 -21.05 15.28
CA MET A 380 -0.13 -20.85 15.72
C MET A 380 -0.93 -22.17 15.83
N MET A 381 -0.59 -23.21 15.06
CA MET A 381 -1.41 -24.43 14.95
C MET A 381 -1.73 -25.11 16.30
N PRO A 382 -0.79 -25.27 17.26
CA PRO A 382 -1.11 -25.95 18.53
C PRO A 382 -2.21 -25.26 19.32
N VAL A 383 -2.27 -23.94 19.29
CA VAL A 383 -3.32 -23.14 19.94
C VAL A 383 -4.64 -23.28 19.18
N LEU A 384 -4.60 -23.18 17.86
CA LEU A 384 -5.78 -23.28 16.99
C LEU A 384 -6.45 -24.66 17.12
N ASP A 385 -5.68 -25.73 17.08
CA ASP A 385 -6.16 -27.13 17.20
C ASP A 385 -6.84 -27.36 18.56
N ARG A 386 -6.28 -26.84 19.64
CA ARG A 386 -6.85 -26.95 20.98
C ARG A 386 -8.26 -26.40 21.09
N PHE A 387 -8.58 -25.35 20.31
CA PHE A 387 -9.91 -24.73 20.28
C PHE A 387 -10.76 -25.18 19.08
N GLY A 388 -10.26 -26.07 18.24
CA GLY A 388 -10.92 -26.50 17.01
C GLY A 388 -11.19 -25.33 16.07
N MET A 389 -10.22 -24.40 15.98
CA MET A 389 -10.24 -23.30 15.02
C MET A 389 -9.69 -23.76 13.69
N GLY A 390 -10.41 -23.50 12.62
CA GLY A 390 -9.91 -23.67 11.25
C GLY A 390 -9.10 -22.45 10.82
N LEU A 391 -8.01 -22.68 10.09
CA LEU A 391 -7.20 -21.64 9.42
C LEU A 391 -7.35 -21.79 7.91
N VAL A 392 -7.66 -20.70 7.23
CA VAL A 392 -7.71 -20.63 5.77
C VAL A 392 -6.75 -19.55 5.31
N LYS A 393 -5.67 -19.95 4.65
CA LYS A 393 -4.71 -19.02 4.02
C LYS A 393 -5.42 -18.30 2.87
N ARG A 394 -5.20 -17.00 2.75
CA ARG A 394 -5.77 -16.17 1.68
C ARG A 394 -4.68 -15.63 0.77
N GLU A 395 -3.76 -14.89 1.36
CA GLU A 395 -2.66 -14.25 0.66
C GLU A 395 -1.35 -14.42 1.43
N GLU A 396 -0.26 -14.56 0.70
CA GLU A 396 1.07 -14.65 1.25
C GLU A 396 2.03 -13.93 0.30
N GLU A 397 2.63 -12.85 0.80
CA GLU A 397 3.68 -12.14 0.10
C GLU A 397 5.00 -12.30 0.87
N PRO A 398 6.06 -12.79 0.22
CA PRO A 398 7.36 -12.91 0.85
C PRO A 398 7.95 -11.53 1.15
N PRO A 399 8.85 -11.43 2.15
CA PRO A 399 9.52 -10.17 2.44
C PRO A 399 10.51 -9.79 1.35
N LEU A 400 10.74 -8.47 1.20
CA LEU A 400 11.83 -7.90 0.42
C LEU A 400 12.98 -7.50 1.37
N TRP A 401 14.23 -7.75 0.95
CA TRP A 401 15.39 -7.29 1.70
C TRP A 401 16.59 -7.02 0.81
N PHE A 402 17.15 -5.83 0.95
CA PHE A 402 18.45 -5.43 0.45
C PHE A 402 19.35 -5.09 1.63
N GLU A 403 20.62 -5.43 1.59
CA GLU A 403 21.53 -4.94 2.63
C GLU A 403 21.70 -3.41 2.50
N PRO A 404 21.87 -2.68 3.63
CA PRO A 404 21.98 -1.21 3.59
C PRO A 404 23.14 -0.69 2.73
N ASP A 405 24.17 -1.48 2.50
CA ASP A 405 25.34 -1.21 1.67
C ASP A 405 25.21 -1.76 0.24
N ASP A 406 24.02 -2.18 -0.16
CA ASP A 406 23.75 -2.55 -1.56
C ASP A 406 23.96 -1.32 -2.48
N PRO A 407 24.66 -1.46 -3.61
CA PRO A 407 24.95 -0.34 -4.50
C PRO A 407 23.72 0.45 -4.99
N LEU A 408 22.56 -0.21 -5.15
CA LEU A 408 21.32 0.47 -5.49
C LEU A 408 20.83 1.33 -4.33
N VAL A 409 20.79 0.77 -3.13
CA VAL A 409 20.39 1.48 -1.91
C VAL A 409 21.29 2.67 -1.64
N GLU A 410 22.62 2.47 -1.65
CA GLU A 410 23.59 3.55 -1.46
C GLU A 410 23.44 4.67 -2.49
N SER A 411 23.29 4.32 -3.78
CA SER A 411 23.12 5.31 -4.85
C SER A 411 21.88 6.18 -4.66
N LEU A 412 20.75 5.59 -4.27
CA LEU A 412 19.52 6.32 -4.03
C LEU A 412 19.57 7.13 -2.73
N MET A 413 20.21 6.60 -1.68
CA MET A 413 20.44 7.30 -0.42
C MET A 413 21.35 8.53 -0.59
N GLU A 414 22.40 8.43 -1.41
CA GLU A 414 23.24 9.59 -1.75
C GLU A 414 22.42 10.69 -2.41
N ILE A 415 21.59 10.35 -3.41
CA ILE A 415 20.72 11.30 -4.11
C ILE A 415 19.73 11.96 -3.14
N TYR A 416 19.11 11.20 -2.25
CA TYR A 416 18.20 11.74 -1.24
C TYR A 416 18.91 12.72 -0.32
N ARG A 417 20.10 12.36 0.20
CA ARG A 417 20.89 13.23 1.08
C ARG A 417 21.37 14.51 0.38
N GLU A 418 21.73 14.41 -0.90
CA GLU A 418 22.10 15.58 -1.71
C GLU A 418 20.92 16.51 -1.95
N GLU A 419 19.72 15.96 -2.22
CA GLU A 419 18.52 16.73 -2.53
C GLU A 419 17.91 17.41 -1.31
N THR A 420 17.92 16.72 -0.16
CA THR A 420 17.26 17.19 1.07
C THR A 420 18.21 17.88 2.05
N GLY A 421 19.50 17.63 1.93
CA GLY A 421 20.52 18.07 2.91
C GLY A 421 20.55 17.22 4.19
N ASP A 422 19.69 16.22 4.30
CA ASP A 422 19.65 15.29 5.44
C ASP A 422 20.74 14.21 5.31
N ARG A 423 21.93 14.56 5.78
CA ARG A 423 23.12 13.69 5.67
C ARG A 423 23.09 12.50 6.62
N GLU A 424 22.27 12.54 7.65
CA GLU A 424 22.16 11.49 8.67
C GLU A 424 21.04 10.49 8.36
N ALA A 425 20.28 10.72 7.28
CA ALA A 425 19.22 9.82 6.87
C ALA A 425 19.73 8.39 6.65
N LEU A 426 18.98 7.41 7.15
CA LEU A 426 19.23 5.98 6.98
C LEU A 426 18.12 5.36 6.13
N PRO A 427 18.40 4.28 5.39
CA PRO A 427 17.35 3.55 4.70
C PRO A 427 16.36 2.94 5.70
N LEU A 428 15.11 2.75 5.29
CA LEU A 428 13.99 2.35 6.12
C LEU A 428 13.52 0.93 5.81
N VAL A 429 12.78 0.36 6.75
CA VAL A 429 12.04 -0.89 6.58
C VAL A 429 10.55 -0.62 6.76
N SER A 430 9.76 -0.95 5.75
CA SER A 430 8.30 -0.78 5.76
C SER A 430 7.58 -2.04 6.22
N GLY A 431 6.42 -1.84 6.89
CA GLY A 431 5.42 -2.88 7.08
C GLY A 431 4.44 -2.99 5.89
N GLY A 432 4.44 -2.01 4.98
CA GLY A 432 3.69 -2.02 3.73
C GLY A 432 4.34 -2.90 2.66
N GLY A 433 3.64 -3.09 1.55
CA GLY A 433 4.13 -3.75 0.35
C GLY A 433 3.94 -2.83 -0.85
N THR A 434 4.86 -2.91 -1.79
CA THR A 434 4.82 -2.17 -3.05
C THR A 434 5.16 -3.11 -4.21
N TYR A 435 5.06 -2.64 -5.44
CA TYR A 435 5.54 -3.36 -6.63
C TYR A 435 7.00 -3.80 -6.59
N ALA A 436 7.82 -3.26 -5.67
CA ALA A 436 9.19 -3.69 -5.50
C ALA A 436 9.31 -5.19 -5.16
N ARG A 437 8.33 -5.77 -4.47
CA ARG A 437 8.30 -7.21 -4.13
C ARG A 437 8.21 -8.11 -5.34
N ASP A 438 7.43 -7.70 -6.33
CA ASP A 438 7.20 -8.50 -7.54
C ASP A 438 8.35 -8.38 -8.56
N CYS A 439 9.30 -7.46 -8.33
CA CYS A 439 10.39 -7.17 -9.24
C CYS A 439 11.75 -7.23 -8.52
N PRO A 440 12.42 -8.38 -8.45
CA PRO A 440 13.75 -8.49 -7.90
C PRO A 440 14.72 -7.47 -8.52
N GLY A 441 15.55 -6.82 -7.69
CA GLY A 441 16.44 -5.73 -8.12
C GLY A 441 15.82 -4.35 -8.01
N THR A 442 14.64 -4.21 -7.39
CA THR A 442 13.98 -2.92 -7.15
C THR A 442 13.72 -2.67 -5.67
N VAL A 443 13.73 -1.39 -5.28
CA VAL A 443 13.40 -0.90 -3.93
C VAL A 443 12.35 0.19 -4.01
N ALA A 444 11.70 0.55 -2.90
CA ALA A 444 10.85 1.74 -2.92
C ALA A 444 11.66 3.01 -2.61
N PHE A 445 11.37 4.11 -3.33
CA PHE A 445 12.08 5.38 -3.25
C PHE A 445 11.13 6.57 -3.41
N GLY A 446 10.57 7.04 -2.30
CA GLY A 446 9.58 8.13 -2.27
C GLY A 446 8.17 7.61 -2.61
N ALA A 447 7.18 8.50 -2.66
CA ALA A 447 7.28 9.95 -2.89
C ALA A 447 7.10 10.83 -1.63
N LEU A 448 6.64 10.28 -0.50
CA LEU A 448 6.34 11.07 0.68
C LEU A 448 7.63 11.44 1.43
N PHE A 449 7.87 12.75 1.65
CA PHE A 449 9.03 13.20 2.43
C PHE A 449 8.75 13.16 3.94
N PRO A 450 9.77 12.95 4.77
CA PRO A 450 9.62 13.05 6.22
C PRO A 450 9.04 14.40 6.63
N GLY A 451 7.95 14.36 7.41
CA GLY A 451 7.23 15.55 7.88
C GLY A 451 6.12 16.05 6.95
N ASP A 452 5.99 15.51 5.75
CA ASP A 452 4.82 15.76 4.93
C ASP A 452 3.59 15.04 5.51
N GLU A 453 2.40 15.58 5.27
CA GLU A 453 1.17 14.93 5.70
C GLU A 453 0.84 13.77 4.76
N ASP A 454 0.83 12.56 5.31
CA ASP A 454 0.37 11.38 4.60
C ASP A 454 -1.15 11.43 4.44
N ARG A 455 -1.59 11.54 3.18
CA ARG A 455 -3.01 11.52 2.77
C ARG A 455 -3.32 10.42 1.75
N MET A 456 -2.38 9.50 1.56
CA MET A 456 -2.63 8.31 0.75
C MET A 456 -3.85 7.57 1.29
N HIS A 457 -4.77 7.15 0.41
CA HIS A 457 -6.04 6.51 0.75
C HIS A 457 -7.01 7.35 1.61
N MET A 458 -6.66 8.59 1.94
CA MET A 458 -7.49 9.50 2.72
C MET A 458 -8.21 10.52 1.83
N ARG A 459 -9.24 11.17 2.41
CA ARG A 459 -9.88 12.32 1.77
C ARG A 459 -8.93 13.52 1.74
N ASP A 460 -9.20 14.44 0.84
CA ASP A 460 -8.44 15.68 0.67
C ASP A 460 -6.96 15.43 0.33
N GLU A 461 -6.68 14.34 -0.40
CA GLU A 461 -5.37 14.01 -0.92
C GLU A 461 -4.87 15.13 -1.85
N GLN A 462 -3.63 15.54 -1.67
CA GLN A 462 -3.03 16.65 -2.38
C GLN A 462 -1.51 16.67 -2.22
N ILE A 463 -0.83 17.30 -3.18
CA ILE A 463 0.61 17.56 -3.14
C ILE A 463 0.87 19.03 -3.44
N THR A 464 1.87 19.65 -2.80
CA THR A 464 2.28 21.01 -3.21
C THR A 464 2.99 20.95 -4.55
N GLU A 465 2.82 21.99 -5.37
CA GLU A 465 3.56 22.12 -6.62
C GLU A 465 5.07 22.08 -6.38
N GLU A 466 5.55 22.66 -5.29
CA GLU A 466 6.96 22.64 -4.91
C GLU A 466 7.47 21.20 -4.69
N ARG A 467 6.72 20.40 -3.93
CA ARG A 467 7.03 18.97 -3.72
C ARG A 467 6.99 18.18 -5.02
N TYR A 468 5.99 18.44 -5.85
CA TYR A 468 5.89 17.77 -7.13
C TYR A 468 7.11 18.07 -8.03
N LEU A 469 7.56 19.31 -8.09
CA LEU A 469 8.78 19.68 -8.83
C LEU A 469 10.04 19.06 -8.19
N GLN A 470 10.06 18.94 -6.86
CA GLN A 470 11.15 18.25 -6.16
C GLN A 470 11.17 16.76 -6.49
N LEU A 471 10.01 16.11 -6.66
CA LEU A 471 9.94 14.72 -7.14
C LEU A 471 10.52 14.59 -8.56
N ILE A 472 10.20 15.50 -9.49
CA ILE A 472 10.78 15.48 -10.83
C ILE A 472 12.31 15.57 -10.75
N ARG A 473 12.83 16.42 -9.88
CA ARG A 473 14.28 16.62 -9.69
C ARG A 473 14.95 15.38 -9.13
N ILE A 474 14.45 14.83 -8.04
CA ILE A 474 15.06 13.68 -7.36
C ILE A 474 15.02 12.44 -8.23
N TYR A 475 13.90 12.19 -8.91
CA TYR A 475 13.78 11.06 -9.84
C TYR A 475 14.66 11.27 -11.08
N GLY A 476 14.79 12.49 -11.58
CA GLY A 476 15.72 12.80 -12.66
C GLY A 476 17.18 12.48 -12.31
N LYS A 477 17.62 12.87 -11.11
CA LYS A 477 18.94 12.51 -10.58
C LYS A 477 19.10 10.99 -10.41
N ALA A 478 18.06 10.30 -9.93
CA ALA A 478 18.07 8.85 -9.81
C ALA A 478 18.22 8.18 -11.18
N LEU A 479 17.48 8.62 -12.18
CA LEU A 479 17.58 8.09 -13.54
C LEU A 479 18.95 8.35 -14.17
N ILE A 480 19.55 9.54 -13.98
CA ILE A 480 20.92 9.85 -14.43
C ILE A 480 21.93 8.87 -13.80
N ARG A 481 21.83 8.66 -12.48
CA ARG A 481 22.75 7.81 -11.73
C ARG A 481 22.62 6.34 -12.12
N LEU A 482 21.40 5.83 -12.17
CA LEU A 482 21.13 4.42 -12.40
C LEU A 482 21.29 4.02 -13.88
N ALA A 483 20.86 4.87 -14.81
CA ALA A 483 20.98 4.58 -16.23
C ALA A 483 22.40 4.82 -16.78
N GLY A 484 23.17 5.71 -16.15
CA GLY A 484 24.48 6.14 -16.65
C GLY A 484 24.38 6.83 -18.01
N GLU A 485 25.42 7.46 -18.44
CA GLU A 485 25.48 8.13 -19.76
C GLU A 485 26.25 7.29 -20.77
N ARG A 486 25.69 7.13 -21.97
CA ARG A 486 26.36 6.46 -23.09
C ARG A 486 27.49 7.37 -23.63
N GLN A 487 28.72 6.91 -23.54
CA GLN A 487 29.85 7.63 -24.11
C GLN A 487 29.76 7.62 -25.63
N ASP A 488 29.92 8.80 -26.27
CA ASP A 488 30.06 8.88 -27.74
C ASP A 488 31.41 8.24 -28.12
N PRO A 489 31.41 7.25 -29.03
CA PRO A 489 32.68 6.64 -29.51
C PRO A 489 33.70 7.67 -29.99
N ARG A 490 33.26 8.82 -30.49
CA ARG A 490 34.11 9.93 -30.95
C ARG A 490 34.82 10.65 -29.80
N ASP A 491 34.21 10.73 -28.62
CA ASP A 491 34.83 11.34 -27.45
C ASP A 491 35.83 10.39 -26.79
N ALA A 492 35.61 9.09 -26.86
CA ALA A 492 36.58 8.06 -26.47
C ALA A 492 37.84 8.08 -27.36
N GLN A 493 37.66 8.38 -28.65
CA GLN A 493 38.80 8.52 -29.58
C GLN A 493 39.58 9.79 -29.29
N LYS A 494 38.92 10.96 -29.07
CA LYS A 494 39.58 12.20 -28.69
C LYS A 494 40.39 12.07 -27.39
N ALA A 495 39.83 11.38 -26.38
CA ALA A 495 40.54 11.13 -25.11
C ALA A 495 41.82 10.28 -25.30
N ARG A 496 41.77 9.29 -26.21
CA ARG A 496 42.97 8.49 -26.58
C ARG A 496 44.00 9.30 -27.35
N ASP A 497 43.57 10.19 -28.24
CA ASP A 497 44.44 11.03 -29.05
C ASP A 497 45.16 12.08 -28.18
N VAL A 498 44.51 12.61 -27.10
CA VAL A 498 45.13 13.51 -26.12
C VAL A 498 46.11 12.79 -25.17
N GLN A 499 45.95 11.50 -24.89
CA GLN A 499 46.90 10.75 -24.07
C GLN A 499 48.14 10.29 -24.86
N ASN A 500 48.13 10.36 -26.19
CA ASN A 500 49.22 9.97 -27.07
C ASN A 500 50.00 11.19 -27.64
N THR A 501 49.67 12.40 -27.18
CA THR A 501 50.43 13.66 -27.41
C THR A 501 51.10 14.14 -26.14
#